data_0bd08f961a0da02b21aeef45c1af462e
#
_entry.id   0bd08f961a0da02b21aeef45c1af462e
#
_cell.length_a   1.000
_cell.length_b   1.000
_cell.length_c   1.000
_cell.angle_alpha   90.00
_cell.angle_beta   90.00
_cell.angle_gamma   90.00
#
_symmetry.space_group_name_H-M   'P 1'
#
loop_
_entity.id
_entity.type
_entity.pdbx_description
1 polymer ?
#
loop_
_entity_poly.entity_id
_entity_poly.type
_entity_poly.pdbx_seq_one_letter_code
_entity_poly.pdbx_strand_id
1 'polypeptide(L)'
;MLDRPWNGPPTAGRMAKRTMDLVFATGLLLALAPLFALVAVAILLTSGRPILYQQQRVGQGGRLFRMFKFRSMRNDAERETGPIWASDHDTRCTRIGDWLRHTNIDELPQLFNVLRGEMSLVGPRPERPIFVEEFRKTIPGYDLRHAVPGGMTGWAQVHGWRGRTSLRKRIQYDLDYIERWSIAMDFRVLLMTFQHVFWGKTSWNDAKRPAPPEA
;
A
#
# COMPACT_ATOMS: atom_id res chain seq x y z
N MET A 1 8.28 -24.73 7.20
CA MET A 1 8.49 -23.97 8.45
C MET A 1 7.27 -23.11 8.80
N LEU A 2 6.04 -23.52 8.44
CA LEU A 2 4.82 -22.74 8.58
C LEU A 2 3.66 -23.58 9.15
N ASP A 3 3.97 -24.58 9.99
CA ASP A 3 2.95 -25.47 10.60
C ASP A 3 2.39 -24.95 11.93
N ARG A 4 2.77 -23.75 12.36
CA ARG A 4 2.15 -23.14 13.54
C ARG A 4 1.10 -22.13 13.10
N PRO A 5 -0.17 -22.27 13.55
CA PRO A 5 -1.15 -21.23 13.36
C PRO A 5 -0.60 -19.95 14.00
N TRP A 6 -0.50 -18.89 13.22
CA TRP A 6 -0.10 -17.60 13.76
C TRP A 6 -1.16 -17.10 14.75
N ASN A 7 -0.83 -17.10 16.02
CA ASN A 7 -1.76 -16.73 17.10
C ASN A 7 -1.94 -15.22 17.24
N GLY A 8 -1.30 -14.43 16.37
CA GLY A 8 -1.34 -12.98 16.43
C GLY A 8 -0.59 -12.39 17.62
N PRO A 9 -0.39 -11.07 17.65
CA PRO A 9 0.14 -10.41 18.82
C PRO A 9 -0.85 -10.52 19.98
N PRO A 10 -0.36 -10.46 21.23
CA PRO A 10 -1.22 -10.36 22.42
C PRO A 10 -2.26 -9.24 22.24
N THR A 11 -3.43 -9.37 22.88
CA THR A 11 -4.50 -8.37 22.78
C THR A 11 -4.01 -6.95 23.07
N ALA A 12 -3.17 -6.80 24.10
CA ALA A 12 -2.54 -5.52 24.44
C ALA A 12 -1.69 -4.95 23.29
N GLY A 13 -0.93 -5.80 22.58
CA GLY A 13 -0.15 -5.38 21.41
C GLY A 13 -1.03 -4.90 20.26
N ARG A 14 -2.14 -5.60 20.00
CA ARG A 14 -3.12 -5.17 18.97
C ARG A 14 -3.78 -3.85 19.30
N MET A 15 -4.13 -3.64 20.59
CA MET A 15 -4.70 -2.37 21.05
C MET A 15 -3.68 -1.24 20.93
N ALA A 16 -2.44 -1.44 21.35
CA ALA A 16 -1.37 -0.45 21.23
C ALA A 16 -1.12 -0.07 19.77
N LYS A 17 -1.06 -1.07 18.86
CA LYS A 17 -0.94 -0.82 17.42
C LYS A 17 -2.12 0.01 16.89
N ARG A 18 -3.35 -0.36 17.26
CA ARG A 18 -4.54 0.36 16.83
C ARG A 18 -4.55 1.80 17.34
N THR A 19 -4.18 2.03 18.58
CA THR A 19 -4.05 3.38 19.16
C THR A 19 -3.01 4.19 18.38
N MET A 20 -1.83 3.60 18.12
CA MET A 20 -0.79 4.22 17.32
C MET A 20 -1.32 4.60 15.92
N ASP A 21 -1.97 3.66 15.22
CA ASP A 21 -2.55 3.91 13.90
C ASP A 21 -3.55 5.08 13.92
N LEU A 22 -4.44 5.12 14.91
CA LEU A 22 -5.43 6.20 15.06
C LEU A 22 -4.78 7.55 15.33
N VAL A 23 -3.84 7.62 16.28
CA VAL A 23 -3.16 8.86 16.65
C VAL A 23 -2.39 9.43 15.45
N PHE A 24 -1.56 8.61 14.80
CA PHE A 24 -0.76 9.08 13.67
C PHE A 24 -1.62 9.38 12.45
N ALA A 25 -2.62 8.55 12.12
CA ALA A 25 -3.49 8.82 10.96
C ALA A 25 -4.30 10.11 11.16
N THR A 26 -4.84 10.35 12.38
CA THR A 26 -5.55 11.59 12.69
C THR A 26 -4.62 12.80 12.62
N GLY A 27 -3.44 12.72 13.24
CA GLY A 27 -2.45 13.79 13.21
C GLY A 27 -2.01 14.14 11.79
N LEU A 28 -1.75 13.11 10.94
CA LEU A 28 -1.39 13.32 9.54
C LEU A 28 -2.53 13.92 8.73
N LEU A 29 -3.77 13.48 8.93
CA LEU A 29 -4.93 14.04 8.22
C LEU A 29 -5.13 15.52 8.57
N LEU A 30 -4.99 15.90 9.84
CA LEU A 30 -5.10 17.30 10.26
C LEU A 30 -3.94 18.14 9.70
N ALA A 31 -2.71 17.66 9.79
CA ALA A 31 -1.54 18.37 9.29
C ALA A 31 -1.54 18.52 7.76
N LEU A 32 -2.03 17.52 7.03
CA LEU A 32 -2.08 17.49 5.58
C LEU A 32 -3.40 17.98 4.99
N ALA A 33 -4.37 18.44 5.81
CA ALA A 33 -5.68 18.94 5.33
C ALA A 33 -5.56 20.03 4.24
N PRO A 34 -4.65 21.03 4.37
CA PRO A 34 -4.45 22.01 3.29
C PRO A 34 -3.96 21.37 1.98
N LEU A 35 -3.06 20.39 2.06
CA LEU A 35 -2.58 19.64 0.90
C LEU A 35 -3.71 18.83 0.26
N PHE A 36 -4.55 18.18 1.05
CA PHE A 36 -5.73 17.47 0.53
C PHE A 36 -6.66 18.40 -0.24
N ALA A 37 -6.93 19.59 0.28
CA ALA A 37 -7.76 20.59 -0.40
C ALA A 37 -7.11 21.05 -1.72
N LEU A 38 -5.81 21.36 -1.69
CA LEU A 38 -5.05 21.78 -2.87
C LEU A 38 -5.09 20.70 -3.97
N VAL A 39 -4.79 19.45 -3.62
CA VAL A 39 -4.81 18.33 -4.57
C VAL A 39 -6.22 18.08 -5.11
N ALA A 40 -7.24 18.16 -4.26
CA ALA A 40 -8.63 18.01 -4.69
C ALA A 40 -9.04 19.06 -5.71
N VAL A 41 -8.70 20.33 -5.46
CA VAL A 41 -8.95 21.44 -6.40
C VAL A 41 -8.15 21.25 -7.69
N ALA A 42 -6.89 20.88 -7.61
CA ALA A 42 -6.06 20.65 -8.78
C ALA A 42 -6.61 19.52 -9.67
N ILE A 43 -7.06 18.40 -9.08
CA ILE A 43 -7.70 17.30 -9.84
C ILE A 43 -9.01 17.80 -10.47
N LEU A 44 -9.83 18.54 -9.71
CA LEU A 44 -11.10 19.05 -10.20
C LEU A 44 -10.91 19.96 -11.42
N LEU A 45 -9.96 20.86 -11.38
CA LEU A 45 -9.68 21.81 -12.45
C LEU A 45 -9.03 21.17 -13.68
N THR A 46 -8.17 20.16 -13.49
CA THR A 46 -7.41 19.57 -14.60
C THR A 46 -8.04 18.32 -15.20
N SER A 47 -8.79 17.57 -14.41
CA SER A 47 -9.30 16.25 -14.80
C SER A 47 -10.79 16.05 -14.50
N GLY A 48 -11.45 17.01 -13.79
CA GLY A 48 -12.86 16.94 -13.43
C GLY A 48 -13.15 15.95 -12.29
N ARG A 49 -14.38 15.47 -12.21
CA ARG A 49 -14.83 14.48 -11.20
C ARG A 49 -14.69 13.06 -11.72
N PRO A 50 -14.58 12.04 -10.82
CA PRO A 50 -14.46 12.11 -9.34
C PRO A 50 -13.05 12.52 -8.89
N ILE A 51 -12.92 13.11 -7.70
CA ILE A 51 -11.61 13.47 -7.10
C ILE A 51 -10.94 12.23 -6.50
N LEU A 52 -11.72 11.39 -5.85
CA LEU A 52 -11.25 10.15 -5.23
C LEU A 52 -11.56 8.95 -6.13
N TYR A 53 -10.60 8.06 -6.22
CA TYR A 53 -10.74 6.74 -6.82
C TYR A 53 -10.85 5.68 -5.71
N GLN A 54 -11.70 4.70 -5.93
CA GLN A 54 -11.91 3.58 -5.01
C GLN A 54 -11.61 2.27 -5.73
N GLN A 55 -10.81 1.42 -5.09
CA GLN A 55 -10.46 0.12 -5.64
C GLN A 55 -10.64 -0.98 -4.59
N GLN A 56 -11.31 -2.06 -4.97
CA GLN A 56 -11.41 -3.22 -4.08
C GLN A 56 -10.05 -3.85 -3.83
N ARG A 57 -9.80 -4.14 -2.56
CA ARG A 57 -8.59 -4.81 -2.08
C ARG A 57 -8.94 -5.89 -1.07
N VAL A 58 -8.04 -6.87 -0.94
CA VAL A 58 -8.14 -7.92 0.07
C VAL A 58 -7.38 -7.46 1.31
N GLY A 59 -8.10 -7.38 2.43
CA GLY A 59 -7.58 -6.99 3.74
C GLY A 59 -7.43 -8.17 4.69
N GLN A 60 -7.43 -7.86 5.98
CA GLN A 60 -7.26 -8.86 7.05
C GLN A 60 -8.35 -9.93 6.98
N GLY A 61 -7.93 -11.19 7.16
CA GLY A 61 -8.82 -12.35 7.10
C GLY A 61 -9.48 -12.58 5.74
N GLY A 62 -8.91 -12.04 4.66
CA GLY A 62 -9.46 -12.15 3.31
C GLY A 62 -10.66 -11.23 3.04
N ARG A 63 -11.02 -10.33 3.95
CA ARG A 63 -12.16 -9.42 3.80
C ARG A 63 -11.89 -8.38 2.72
N LEU A 64 -12.87 -8.14 1.86
CA LEU A 64 -12.79 -7.10 0.85
C LEU A 64 -13.12 -5.73 1.45
N PHE A 65 -12.33 -4.72 1.07
CA PHE A 65 -12.61 -3.33 1.41
C PHE A 65 -12.32 -2.41 0.22
N ARG A 66 -12.81 -1.18 0.27
CA ARG A 66 -12.58 -0.15 -0.75
C ARG A 66 -11.42 0.75 -0.33
N MET A 67 -10.29 0.60 -0.98
CA MET A 67 -9.11 1.44 -0.75
C MET A 67 -9.26 2.76 -1.46
N PHE A 68 -9.08 3.86 -0.74
CA PHE A 68 -9.19 5.23 -1.27
C PHE A 68 -7.85 5.73 -1.80
N LYS A 69 -7.91 6.42 -2.94
CA LYS A 69 -6.78 7.17 -3.51
C LYS A 69 -7.28 8.46 -4.14
N PHE A 70 -6.41 9.45 -4.29
CA PHE A 70 -6.70 10.51 -5.25
C PHE A 70 -6.67 9.92 -6.66
N ARG A 71 -7.56 10.40 -7.52
CA ARG A 71 -7.60 9.96 -8.90
C ARG A 71 -6.36 10.46 -9.65
N SER A 72 -5.56 9.53 -10.11
CA SER A 72 -4.35 9.77 -10.88
C SER A 72 -4.44 9.30 -12.33
N MET A 73 -5.50 8.55 -12.68
CA MET A 73 -5.72 8.03 -14.03
C MET A 73 -7.03 8.57 -14.63
N ARG A 74 -7.16 8.46 -15.95
CA ARG A 74 -8.40 8.75 -16.66
C ARG A 74 -9.52 7.81 -16.21
N ASN A 75 -10.79 8.24 -16.34
CA ASN A 75 -11.94 7.45 -15.87
C ASN A 75 -12.12 6.13 -16.61
N ASP A 76 -11.62 6.05 -17.85
CA ASP A 76 -11.68 4.88 -18.73
C ASP A 76 -10.41 4.04 -18.75
N ALA A 77 -9.49 4.29 -17.81
CA ALA A 77 -8.13 3.73 -17.80
C ALA A 77 -8.05 2.19 -17.83
N GLU A 78 -9.05 1.49 -17.33
CA GLU A 78 -9.13 0.02 -17.33
C GLU A 78 -10.18 -0.54 -18.31
N ARG A 79 -10.81 0.32 -19.13
CA ARG A 79 -11.92 -0.10 -20.02
C ARG A 79 -11.45 -1.05 -21.13
N GLU A 80 -10.28 -0.78 -21.68
CA GLU A 80 -9.73 -1.56 -22.82
C GLU A 80 -8.79 -2.67 -22.35
N THR A 81 -8.01 -2.41 -21.32
CA THR A 81 -6.94 -3.31 -20.88
C THR A 81 -7.34 -4.23 -19.73
N GLY A 82 -8.47 -3.93 -19.08
CA GLY A 82 -8.82 -4.60 -17.82
C GLY A 82 -7.85 -4.25 -16.67
N PRO A 83 -7.85 -5.06 -15.62
CA PRO A 83 -7.00 -4.87 -14.45
C PRO A 83 -5.57 -5.31 -14.72
N ILE A 84 -4.69 -4.39 -15.06
CA ILE A 84 -3.25 -4.62 -15.22
C ILE A 84 -2.44 -3.87 -14.16
N TRP A 85 -1.24 -4.37 -13.88
CA TRP A 85 -0.31 -3.65 -13.03
C TRP A 85 0.16 -2.37 -13.70
N ALA A 86 0.17 -1.30 -12.94
CA ALA A 86 0.65 -0.01 -13.41
C ALA A 86 2.14 -0.04 -13.71
N SER A 87 2.55 0.61 -14.80
CA SER A 87 3.95 0.83 -15.19
C SER A 87 4.45 2.20 -14.75
N ASP A 88 5.77 2.39 -14.79
CA ASP A 88 6.41 3.66 -14.40
C ASP A 88 6.01 4.84 -15.32
N HIS A 89 5.77 4.57 -16.62
CA HIS A 89 5.26 5.54 -17.61
C HIS A 89 3.91 5.08 -18.13
N ASP A 90 2.90 5.08 -17.25
CA ASP A 90 1.58 4.61 -17.59
C ASP A 90 0.79 5.68 -18.34
N THR A 91 0.57 5.47 -19.62
CA THR A 91 -0.14 6.42 -20.52
C THR A 91 -1.58 6.70 -20.10
N ARG A 92 -2.12 5.91 -19.18
CA ARG A 92 -3.46 6.10 -18.60
C ARG A 92 -3.48 7.21 -17.54
N CYS A 93 -2.30 7.67 -17.08
CA CYS A 93 -2.19 8.74 -16.09
C CYS A 93 -2.58 10.09 -16.68
N THR A 94 -3.23 10.93 -15.87
CA THR A 94 -3.35 12.35 -16.17
C THR A 94 -2.03 13.06 -15.84
N ARG A 95 -1.79 14.27 -16.39
CA ARG A 95 -0.54 15.00 -16.09
C ARG A 95 -0.33 15.22 -14.59
N ILE A 96 -1.37 15.65 -13.88
CA ILE A 96 -1.29 15.78 -12.42
C ILE A 96 -1.21 14.44 -11.73
N GLY A 97 -1.89 13.42 -12.28
CA GLY A 97 -1.88 12.05 -11.75
C GLY A 97 -0.51 11.42 -11.78
N ASP A 98 0.27 11.64 -12.82
CA ASP A 98 1.65 11.17 -12.91
C ASP A 98 2.52 11.77 -11.78
N TRP A 99 2.44 13.08 -11.56
CA TRP A 99 3.13 13.74 -10.45
C TRP A 99 2.67 13.21 -9.08
N LEU A 100 1.34 13.04 -8.86
CA LEU A 100 0.80 12.51 -7.62
C LEU A 100 1.34 11.10 -7.31
N ARG A 101 1.47 10.25 -8.33
CA ARG A 101 2.01 8.90 -8.22
C ARG A 101 3.51 8.89 -7.93
N HIS A 102 4.28 9.74 -8.61
CA HIS A 102 5.71 9.88 -8.36
C HIS A 102 6.02 10.32 -6.93
N THR A 103 5.16 11.15 -6.35
CA THR A 103 5.28 11.64 -4.97
C THR A 103 4.59 10.75 -3.96
N ASN A 104 3.82 9.72 -4.39
CA ASN A 104 2.92 8.89 -3.58
C ASN A 104 1.82 9.70 -2.85
N ILE A 105 1.57 10.95 -3.23
CA ILE A 105 0.51 11.79 -2.67
C ILE A 105 -0.88 11.21 -3.00
N ASP A 106 -1.01 10.52 -4.14
CA ASP A 106 -2.24 9.82 -4.52
C ASP A 106 -2.70 8.80 -3.47
N GLU A 107 -1.81 8.29 -2.64
CA GLU A 107 -2.11 7.27 -1.63
C GLU A 107 -2.53 7.84 -0.27
N LEU A 108 -2.37 9.15 -0.03
CA LEU A 108 -2.74 9.76 1.25
C LEU A 108 -4.19 9.52 1.70
N PRO A 109 -5.21 9.45 0.80
CA PRO A 109 -6.58 9.13 1.22
C PRO A 109 -6.75 7.75 1.87
N GLN A 110 -5.76 6.84 1.78
CA GLN A 110 -5.77 5.58 2.54
C GLN A 110 -5.74 5.82 4.07
N LEU A 111 -5.34 7.00 4.56
CA LEU A 111 -5.47 7.37 5.96
C LEU A 111 -6.92 7.24 6.46
N PHE A 112 -7.93 7.46 5.60
CA PHE A 112 -9.33 7.21 5.94
C PHE A 112 -9.61 5.71 6.12
N ASN A 113 -8.96 4.83 5.33
CA ASN A 113 -9.08 3.38 5.54
C ASN A 113 -8.42 2.96 6.87
N VAL A 114 -7.30 3.60 7.25
CA VAL A 114 -6.67 3.37 8.56
C VAL A 114 -7.62 3.79 9.68
N LEU A 115 -8.25 4.95 9.61
CA LEU A 115 -9.22 5.39 10.63
C LEU A 115 -10.42 4.45 10.73
N ARG A 116 -10.89 3.89 9.61
CA ARG A 116 -11.98 2.90 9.57
C ARG A 116 -11.58 1.51 10.11
N GLY A 117 -10.28 1.24 10.30
CA GLY A 117 -9.78 -0.06 10.70
C GLY A 117 -9.70 -1.09 9.57
N GLU A 118 -9.89 -0.66 8.33
CA GLU A 118 -9.74 -1.50 7.14
C GLU A 118 -8.26 -1.72 6.78
N MET A 119 -7.40 -0.77 7.21
CA MET A 119 -5.95 -0.79 7.05
C MET A 119 -5.23 -0.36 8.33
N SER A 120 -3.93 -0.55 8.34
CA SER A 120 -2.96 -0.02 9.29
C SER A 120 -1.99 0.92 8.57
N LEU A 121 -1.25 1.74 9.30
CA LEU A 121 -0.12 2.49 8.74
C LEU A 121 0.96 1.53 8.25
N VAL A 122 1.28 0.49 9.04
CA VAL A 122 2.32 -0.49 8.74
C VAL A 122 1.74 -1.90 8.62
N GLY A 123 2.04 -2.58 7.52
CA GLY A 123 1.60 -3.96 7.26
C GLY A 123 1.89 -4.39 5.82
N PRO A 124 1.55 -5.64 5.46
CA PRO A 124 1.61 -6.10 4.08
C PRO A 124 0.73 -5.25 3.16
N ARG A 125 1.24 -4.88 1.98
CA ARG A 125 0.44 -4.05 1.06
C ARG A 125 -0.76 -4.82 0.51
N PRO A 126 -2.00 -4.31 0.63
CA PRO A 126 -3.20 -4.98 0.14
C PRO A 126 -3.19 -5.12 -1.39
N GLU A 127 -3.57 -6.30 -1.90
CA GLU A 127 -3.63 -6.58 -3.34
C GLU A 127 -5.08 -6.68 -3.84
N ARG A 128 -5.26 -6.56 -5.17
CA ARG A 128 -6.56 -6.71 -5.84
C ARG A 128 -7.01 -8.17 -5.77
N PRO A 129 -8.32 -8.46 -5.61
CA PRO A 129 -8.83 -9.83 -5.52
C PRO A 129 -8.36 -10.71 -6.68
N ILE A 130 -8.39 -10.21 -7.91
CA ILE A 130 -7.97 -10.97 -9.10
C ILE A 130 -6.51 -11.43 -9.02
N PHE A 131 -5.60 -10.59 -8.52
CA PHE A 131 -4.20 -10.97 -8.34
C PHE A 131 -4.01 -11.90 -7.13
N VAL A 132 -4.80 -11.73 -6.07
CA VAL A 132 -4.77 -12.64 -4.92
C VAL A 132 -5.15 -14.05 -5.35
N GLU A 133 -6.19 -14.22 -6.18
CA GLU A 133 -6.59 -15.52 -6.70
C GLU A 133 -5.52 -16.18 -7.57
N GLU A 134 -4.83 -15.38 -8.39
CA GLU A 134 -3.71 -15.86 -9.21
C GLU A 134 -2.51 -16.28 -8.34
N PHE A 135 -2.10 -15.40 -7.41
CA PHE A 135 -0.92 -15.63 -6.58
C PHE A 135 -1.11 -16.79 -5.59
N ARG A 136 -2.31 -16.97 -5.10
CA ARG A 136 -2.68 -18.13 -4.25
C ARG A 136 -2.42 -19.46 -4.94
N LYS A 137 -2.63 -19.54 -6.27
CA LYS A 137 -2.39 -20.75 -7.05
C LYS A 137 -0.90 -21.05 -7.23
N THR A 138 -0.05 -20.03 -7.25
CA THR A 138 1.36 -20.14 -7.62
C THR A 138 2.32 -20.08 -6.43
N ILE A 139 1.85 -19.55 -5.28
CA ILE A 139 2.70 -19.31 -4.11
C ILE A 139 2.06 -19.97 -2.87
N PRO A 140 2.63 -21.09 -2.41
CA PRO A 140 2.15 -21.72 -1.18
C PRO A 140 2.22 -20.76 0.01
N GLY A 141 1.18 -20.73 0.83
CA GLY A 141 1.12 -19.88 2.02
C GLY A 141 0.88 -18.39 1.74
N TYR A 142 0.51 -18.01 0.50
CA TYR A 142 0.24 -16.60 0.14
C TYR A 142 -0.77 -15.94 1.11
N ASP A 143 -1.81 -16.65 1.52
CA ASP A 143 -2.87 -16.11 2.38
C ASP A 143 -2.42 -15.75 3.79
N LEU A 144 -1.30 -16.28 4.27
CA LEU A 144 -0.75 -15.94 5.58
C LEU A 144 -0.47 -14.44 5.73
N ARG A 145 -0.23 -13.73 4.64
CA ARG A 145 -0.05 -12.28 4.63
C ARG A 145 -1.32 -11.51 5.01
N HIS A 146 -2.48 -12.14 4.92
CA HIS A 146 -3.77 -11.57 5.32
C HIS A 146 -4.09 -11.81 6.82
N ALA A 147 -3.19 -12.41 7.58
CA ALA A 147 -3.38 -12.60 9.02
C ALA A 147 -3.44 -11.27 9.80
N VAL A 148 -2.81 -10.23 9.26
CA VAL A 148 -2.77 -8.87 9.83
C VAL A 148 -3.46 -7.86 8.90
N PRO A 149 -3.84 -6.66 9.40
CA PRO A 149 -4.33 -5.57 8.56
C PRO A 149 -3.32 -5.20 7.48
N GLY A 150 -3.79 -4.91 6.28
CA GLY A 150 -2.95 -4.38 5.22
C GLY A 150 -2.39 -3.00 5.58
N GLY A 151 -1.14 -2.70 5.18
CA GLY A 151 -0.46 -1.45 5.48
C GLY A 151 -0.44 -0.44 4.34
N MET A 152 -0.39 0.85 4.67
CA MET A 152 -0.02 1.93 3.73
C MET A 152 1.46 1.80 3.35
N THR A 153 2.32 1.57 4.33
CA THR A 153 3.71 1.15 4.17
C THR A 153 3.95 -0.21 4.79
N GLY A 154 5.11 -0.84 4.54
CA GLY A 154 5.38 -2.16 5.07
C GLY A 154 6.84 -2.59 4.89
N TRP A 155 7.20 -3.67 5.59
CA TRP A 155 8.57 -4.19 5.60
C TRP A 155 9.11 -4.53 4.21
N ALA A 156 8.28 -5.16 3.38
CA ALA A 156 8.63 -5.41 1.98
C ALA A 156 8.84 -4.10 1.20
N GLN A 157 7.96 -3.11 1.40
CA GLN A 157 8.01 -1.82 0.70
C GLN A 157 9.28 -1.05 1.04
N VAL A 158 9.64 -0.93 2.33
CA VAL A 158 10.86 -0.22 2.76
C VAL A 158 12.16 -0.93 2.36
N HIS A 159 12.12 -2.17 1.91
CA HIS A 159 13.24 -2.92 1.33
C HIS A 159 13.21 -2.98 -0.20
N GLY A 160 12.39 -2.18 -0.87
CA GLY A 160 12.36 -2.10 -2.33
C GLY A 160 11.46 -3.13 -3.03
N TRP A 161 10.79 -4.00 -2.30
CA TRP A 161 9.92 -5.02 -2.88
C TRP A 161 8.50 -4.48 -3.09
N ARG A 162 8.35 -3.57 -4.06
CA ARG A 162 7.05 -3.01 -4.48
C ARG A 162 6.95 -2.91 -6.00
N GLY A 163 5.73 -2.71 -6.54
CA GLY A 163 5.52 -2.58 -7.99
C GLY A 163 5.94 -3.84 -8.74
N ARG A 164 6.62 -3.69 -9.86
CA ARG A 164 7.10 -4.78 -10.74
C ARG A 164 8.40 -5.40 -10.23
N THR A 165 8.36 -5.96 -9.03
CA THR A 165 9.49 -6.67 -8.40
C THR A 165 9.13 -8.11 -8.09
N SER A 166 10.09 -8.91 -7.63
CA SER A 166 9.87 -10.32 -7.28
C SER A 166 8.76 -10.46 -6.23
N LEU A 167 7.64 -11.07 -6.64
CA LEU A 167 6.51 -11.34 -5.77
C LEU A 167 6.88 -12.29 -4.63
N ARG A 168 7.70 -13.32 -4.91
CA ARG A 168 8.18 -14.26 -3.88
C ARG A 168 8.96 -13.54 -2.77
N LYS A 169 9.85 -12.61 -3.14
CA LYS A 169 10.60 -11.79 -2.17
C LYS A 169 9.67 -10.89 -1.36
N ARG A 170 8.69 -10.25 -2.01
CA ARG A 170 7.69 -9.43 -1.33
C ARG A 170 6.95 -10.22 -0.26
N ILE A 171 6.46 -11.42 -0.60
CA ILE A 171 5.74 -12.29 0.34
C ILE A 171 6.68 -12.74 1.47
N GLN A 172 7.92 -13.10 1.16
CA GLN A 172 8.90 -13.47 2.18
C GLN A 172 9.08 -12.36 3.22
N TYR A 173 9.20 -11.09 2.79
CA TYR A 173 9.31 -9.94 3.68
C TYR A 173 8.00 -9.65 4.43
N ASP A 174 6.85 -9.84 3.78
CA ASP A 174 5.55 -9.69 4.43
C ASP A 174 5.38 -10.72 5.56
N LEU A 175 5.79 -11.97 5.34
CA LEU A 175 5.74 -13.03 6.35
C LEU A 175 6.77 -12.81 7.47
N ASP A 176 7.98 -12.37 7.14
CA ASP A 176 9.00 -12.00 8.14
C ASP A 176 8.49 -10.87 9.06
N TYR A 177 7.80 -9.86 8.50
CA TYR A 177 7.16 -8.83 9.29
C TYR A 177 6.10 -9.41 10.24
N ILE A 178 5.24 -10.29 9.76
CA ILE A 178 4.17 -10.89 10.56
C ILE A 178 4.75 -11.72 11.71
N GLU A 179 5.78 -12.52 11.43
CA GLU A 179 6.41 -13.42 12.39
C GLU A 179 7.15 -12.65 13.50
N ARG A 180 7.84 -11.55 13.13
CA ARG A 180 8.63 -10.72 14.05
C ARG A 180 7.93 -9.46 14.52
N TRP A 181 6.64 -9.34 14.25
CA TRP A 181 5.92 -8.11 14.51
C TRP A 181 6.13 -7.59 15.94
N SER A 182 6.39 -6.31 16.06
CA SER A 182 6.43 -5.54 17.30
C SER A 182 6.15 -4.07 17.02
N ILE A 183 5.73 -3.33 18.04
CA ILE A 183 5.57 -1.86 17.93
C ILE A 183 6.88 -1.19 17.51
N ALA A 184 8.02 -1.66 18.03
CA ALA A 184 9.34 -1.15 17.64
C ALA A 184 9.62 -1.37 16.14
N MET A 185 9.19 -2.51 15.57
CA MET A 185 9.31 -2.78 14.15
C MET A 185 8.43 -1.83 13.33
N ASP A 186 7.22 -1.52 13.79
CA ASP A 186 6.35 -0.54 13.13
C ASP A 186 7.02 0.85 13.11
N PHE A 187 7.56 1.32 14.24
CA PHE A 187 8.30 2.57 14.28
C PHE A 187 9.51 2.57 13.35
N ARG A 188 10.25 1.46 13.28
CA ARG A 188 11.37 1.31 12.35
C ARG A 188 10.92 1.47 10.89
N VAL A 189 9.82 0.79 10.50
CA VAL A 189 9.26 0.89 9.16
C VAL A 189 8.80 2.32 8.86
N LEU A 190 8.13 3.00 9.79
CA LEU A 190 7.71 4.39 9.64
C LEU A 190 8.92 5.33 9.47
N LEU A 191 9.96 5.17 10.27
CA LEU A 191 11.20 5.94 10.14
C LEU A 191 11.87 5.73 8.79
N MET A 192 12.00 4.47 8.34
CA MET A 192 12.54 4.14 7.01
C MET A 192 11.67 4.73 5.91
N THR A 193 10.36 4.70 6.04
CA THR A 193 9.42 5.31 5.08
C THR A 193 9.66 6.82 4.99
N PHE A 194 9.76 7.49 6.14
CA PHE A 194 10.05 8.92 6.21
C PHE A 194 11.39 9.25 5.54
N GLN A 195 12.43 8.50 5.86
CA GLN A 195 13.73 8.66 5.22
C GLN A 195 13.66 8.54 3.70
N HIS A 196 12.93 7.53 3.19
CA HIS A 196 12.75 7.36 1.75
C HIS A 196 11.97 8.49 1.07
N VAL A 197 11.00 9.05 1.75
CA VAL A 197 10.21 10.18 1.22
C VAL A 197 11.04 11.45 1.14
N PHE A 198 11.88 11.74 2.15
CA PHE A 198 12.58 13.03 2.26
C PHE A 198 14.03 13.01 1.76
N TRP A 199 14.76 11.89 1.93
CA TRP A 199 16.19 11.84 1.60
C TRP A 199 16.57 11.01 0.38
N GLY A 200 15.60 10.39 -0.29
CA GLY A 200 16.03 9.90 -1.56
C GLY A 200 15.56 8.61 -2.09
N LYS A 201 15.08 8.81 -3.23
CA LYS A 201 14.72 7.80 -4.22
C LYS A 201 15.94 7.23 -4.98
N THR A 202 17.13 7.71 -4.73
CA THR A 202 18.34 7.35 -5.50
C THR A 202 18.81 5.91 -5.29
N SER A 203 18.45 5.28 -4.18
CA SER A 203 18.85 3.89 -3.90
C SER A 203 17.78 2.84 -4.20
N TRP A 204 16.52 3.25 -4.38
CA TRP A 204 15.39 2.35 -4.49
C TRP A 204 15.19 1.72 -5.87
N ASN A 205 15.44 2.49 -6.94
CA ASN A 205 15.12 2.06 -8.29
C ASN A 205 16.30 1.45 -9.05
N ASP A 206 17.54 1.74 -8.65
CA ASP A 206 18.69 1.43 -9.49
C ASP A 206 19.47 0.16 -9.10
N ALA A 207 19.40 -0.27 -7.85
CA ALA A 207 20.27 -1.34 -7.37
C ALA A 207 19.70 -2.77 -7.50
N LYS A 208 18.39 -2.95 -7.70
CA LYS A 208 17.77 -4.30 -7.66
C LYS A 208 16.53 -4.41 -8.54
N ARG A 209 16.63 -4.07 -9.83
CA ARG A 209 15.65 -4.57 -10.81
C ARG A 209 16.06 -6.00 -11.19
N PRO A 210 15.41 -7.05 -10.67
CA PRO A 210 15.45 -8.31 -11.38
C PRO A 210 14.69 -8.10 -12.69
N ALA A 211 15.19 -8.69 -13.74
CA ALA A 211 14.53 -8.74 -15.04
C ALA A 211 13.04 -9.10 -14.87
N PRO A 212 12.14 -8.57 -15.74
CA PRO A 212 10.75 -9.00 -15.74
C PRO A 212 10.71 -10.53 -15.84
N PRO A 213 9.77 -11.20 -15.17
CA PRO A 213 9.59 -12.62 -15.37
C PRO A 213 9.40 -12.84 -16.86
N GLU A 214 10.22 -13.69 -17.43
CA GLU A 214 10.02 -14.21 -18.78
C GLU A 214 8.61 -14.79 -18.85
N ALA A 215 7.90 -14.42 -19.92
CA ALA A 215 6.51 -14.77 -20.18
C ALA A 215 6.32 -16.29 -20.30
#